data_4cf33d7286ca38e0df1b8fd379ec3a30
#
_entry.id   4cf33d7286ca38e0df1b8fd379ec3a30
#
_cell.length_a   1.000
_cell.length_b   1.000
_cell.length_c   1.000
_cell.angle_alpha   90.00
_cell.angle_beta   90.00
_cell.angle_gamma   90.00
#
_symmetry.space_group_name_H-M   'P 1'
#
loop_
_entity.id
_entity.type
_entity.pdbx_description
1 polymer ?
#
loop_
_entity_poly.entity_id
_entity_poly.type
_entity_poly.pdbx_seq_one_letter_code
_entity_poly.pdbx_strand_id
1 'polypeptide(L)'
;LFMVTLVWGTHALPLYWELLTHVGNSDLRAQKRVLKIALKLLQNYPALVIGDREFHSPKLAEWLDQQGVYFALRQKKDFHFQQHPGDEYQVLKDQGFKPGMSKFYVGIRGNKGDGLGPFNLAVYWKRKYRKKGPKDPWYILTNLPTLKQTLKIYRCRWGIEQFFKDCKTGGYHLEDTKVNDRRFLALVVVIVLAYS
;
A
#
# COMPACT_ATOMS: atom_id res chain seq x y z
N LEU A 1 -5.84 -1.73 -14.80
CA LEU A 1 -6.30 -2.80 -13.91
C LEU A 1 -6.04 -2.41 -12.46
N PHE A 2 -7.09 -2.42 -11.62
CA PHE A 2 -6.96 -2.33 -10.17
C PHE A 2 -7.22 -3.71 -9.57
N MET A 3 -6.29 -4.22 -8.78
CA MET A 3 -6.36 -5.57 -8.24
C MET A 3 -6.08 -5.57 -6.73
N VAL A 4 -6.87 -6.31 -5.99
CA VAL A 4 -6.61 -6.65 -4.58
C VAL A 4 -6.20 -8.11 -4.53
N THR A 5 -5.08 -8.38 -3.86
CA THR A 5 -4.54 -9.72 -3.69
C THR A 5 -4.50 -10.10 -2.21
N LEU A 6 -4.72 -11.35 -1.92
CA LEU A 6 -4.44 -11.94 -0.62
C LEU A 6 -2.97 -12.38 -0.59
N VAL A 7 -2.21 -11.87 0.39
CA VAL A 7 -0.82 -12.30 0.57
C VAL A 7 -0.79 -13.55 1.45
N TRP A 8 -0.29 -14.65 0.89
CA TRP A 8 -0.10 -15.92 1.59
C TRP A 8 1.38 -16.31 1.53
N GLY A 9 2.07 -16.19 2.65
CA GLY A 9 3.52 -16.40 2.70
C GLY A 9 4.28 -15.42 1.81
N THR A 10 4.89 -15.91 0.73
CA THR A 10 5.61 -15.12 -0.28
C THR A 10 4.80 -14.88 -1.56
N HIS A 11 3.62 -15.47 -1.67
CA HIS A 11 2.76 -15.38 -2.85
C HIS A 11 1.65 -14.37 -2.67
N ALA A 12 1.16 -13.82 -3.79
CA ALA A 12 0.01 -12.96 -3.82
C ALA A 12 -1.08 -13.60 -4.70
N LEU A 13 -2.19 -13.98 -4.08
CA LEU A 13 -3.33 -14.58 -4.76
C LEU A 13 -4.36 -13.50 -5.07
N PRO A 14 -4.71 -13.23 -6.33
CA PRO A 14 -5.74 -12.27 -6.67
C PRO A 14 -7.09 -12.64 -6.05
N LEU A 15 -7.67 -11.67 -5.34
CA LEU A 15 -8.95 -11.82 -4.64
C LEU A 15 -10.09 -11.12 -5.38
N TYR A 16 -9.82 -9.91 -5.87
CA TYR A 16 -10.78 -9.11 -6.61
C TYR A 16 -10.07 -8.11 -7.51
N TRP A 17 -10.62 -7.84 -8.69
CA TRP A 17 -10.07 -6.86 -9.63
C TRP A 17 -11.15 -6.23 -10.50
N GLU A 18 -10.86 -5.03 -10.99
CA GLU A 18 -11.67 -4.33 -12.00
C GLU A 18 -10.80 -3.47 -12.92
N LEU A 19 -11.29 -3.20 -14.11
CA LEU A 19 -10.67 -2.22 -15.00
C LEU A 19 -11.12 -0.83 -14.58
N LEU A 20 -10.16 0.09 -14.44
CA LEU A 20 -10.49 1.50 -14.25
C LEU A 20 -10.89 2.12 -15.60
N THR A 21 -11.87 3.01 -15.55
CA THR A 21 -12.38 3.69 -16.74
C THR A 21 -11.44 4.79 -17.28
N HIS A 22 -10.36 5.07 -16.56
CA HIS A 22 -9.37 6.08 -16.91
C HIS A 22 -7.95 5.54 -16.77
N VAL A 23 -7.04 6.11 -17.56
CA VAL A 23 -5.61 5.82 -17.47
C VAL A 23 -5.01 6.62 -16.30
N GLY A 24 -4.16 5.98 -15.51
CA GLY A 24 -3.48 6.60 -14.38
C GLY A 24 -3.77 5.94 -13.04
N ASN A 25 -3.55 6.68 -11.96
CA ASN A 25 -3.75 6.20 -10.61
C ASN A 25 -5.23 6.11 -10.24
N SER A 26 -5.59 5.16 -9.39
CA SER A 26 -6.94 5.05 -8.84
C SER A 26 -7.25 6.21 -7.90
N ASP A 27 -8.45 6.77 -8.00
CA ASP A 27 -8.93 7.76 -7.06
C ASP A 27 -9.41 7.10 -5.74
N LEU A 28 -9.63 7.92 -4.72
CA LEU A 28 -10.06 7.46 -3.40
C LEU A 28 -11.42 6.73 -3.45
N ARG A 29 -12.32 7.14 -4.36
CA ARG A 29 -13.64 6.51 -4.52
C ARG A 29 -13.49 5.10 -5.06
N ALA A 30 -12.71 4.91 -6.12
CA ALA A 30 -12.40 3.61 -6.70
C ALA A 30 -11.68 2.71 -5.68
N GLN A 31 -10.69 3.25 -4.94
CA GLN A 31 -9.99 2.53 -3.89
C GLN A 31 -10.95 2.00 -2.82
N LYS A 32 -11.82 2.85 -2.29
CA LYS A 32 -12.83 2.45 -1.28
C LYS A 32 -13.82 1.43 -1.84
N ARG A 33 -14.29 1.59 -3.08
CA ARG A 33 -15.22 0.66 -3.72
C ARG A 33 -14.63 -0.74 -3.84
N VAL A 34 -13.44 -0.87 -4.41
CA VAL A 34 -12.75 -2.15 -4.61
C VAL A 34 -12.41 -2.81 -3.27
N LEU A 35 -11.86 -2.05 -2.33
CA LEU A 35 -11.54 -2.56 -0.99
C LEU A 35 -12.79 -3.01 -0.23
N LYS A 36 -13.91 -2.31 -0.35
CA LYS A 36 -15.18 -2.71 0.29
C LYS A 36 -15.63 -4.09 -0.15
N ILE A 37 -15.50 -4.42 -1.45
CA ILE A 37 -15.85 -5.74 -1.97
C ILE A 37 -14.87 -6.80 -1.44
N ALA A 38 -13.57 -6.55 -1.53
CA ALA A 38 -12.55 -7.48 -1.04
C ALA A 38 -12.68 -7.75 0.47
N LEU A 39 -12.91 -6.70 1.28
CA LEU A 39 -13.10 -6.83 2.74
C LEU A 39 -14.39 -7.59 3.08
N LYS A 40 -15.45 -7.45 2.28
CA LYS A 40 -16.68 -8.25 2.46
C LYS A 40 -16.41 -9.75 2.23
N LEU A 41 -15.55 -10.13 1.29
CA LEU A 41 -15.14 -11.52 1.09
C LEU A 41 -14.35 -12.05 2.28
N LEU A 42 -13.66 -11.20 3.02
CA LEU A 42 -12.82 -11.52 4.18
C LEU A 42 -13.49 -11.22 5.51
N GLN A 43 -14.81 -10.97 5.56
CA GLN A 43 -15.52 -10.48 6.76
C GLN A 43 -15.36 -11.37 8.02
N ASN A 44 -15.05 -12.65 7.87
CA ASN A 44 -14.85 -13.60 8.96
C ASN A 44 -13.39 -13.65 9.45
N TYR A 45 -12.49 -12.85 8.89
CA TYR A 45 -11.08 -12.86 9.20
C TYR A 45 -10.59 -11.46 9.57
N PRO A 46 -9.62 -11.33 10.49
CA PRO A 46 -8.97 -10.05 10.71
C PRO A 46 -8.19 -9.65 9.46
N ALA A 47 -8.57 -8.52 8.87
CA ALA A 47 -7.97 -8.04 7.64
C ALA A 47 -6.90 -6.97 7.90
N LEU A 48 -5.86 -6.98 7.06
CA LEU A 48 -4.84 -5.95 7.03
C LEU A 48 -4.56 -5.55 5.58
N VAL A 49 -4.68 -4.26 5.29
CA VAL A 49 -4.46 -3.70 3.95
C VAL A 49 -3.04 -3.15 3.85
N ILE A 50 -2.31 -3.59 2.83
CA ILE A 50 -0.99 -3.07 2.48
C ILE A 50 -1.12 -2.27 1.18
N GLY A 51 -0.66 -1.03 1.16
CA GLY A 51 -0.70 -0.18 -0.02
C GLY A 51 0.65 0.47 -0.33
N ASP A 52 0.98 0.62 -1.60
CA ASP A 52 2.14 1.37 -2.05
C ASP A 52 1.88 2.88 -2.08
N ARG A 53 2.74 3.65 -2.79
CA ARG A 53 2.61 5.12 -2.88
C ARG A 53 1.35 5.59 -3.62
N GLU A 54 0.66 4.76 -4.34
CA GLU A 54 -0.63 5.08 -4.95
C GLU A 54 -1.71 5.25 -3.88
N PHE A 55 -1.63 4.44 -2.81
CA PHE A 55 -2.60 4.42 -1.70
C PHE A 55 -2.20 5.34 -0.54
N HIS A 56 -1.51 6.44 -0.81
CA HIS A 56 -0.97 7.35 0.22
C HIS A 56 -2.00 8.25 0.89
N SER A 57 -3.28 8.16 0.56
CA SER A 57 -4.31 9.05 1.11
C SER A 57 -4.57 8.81 2.59
N PRO A 58 -4.40 9.81 3.49
CA PRO A 58 -4.81 9.70 4.89
C PRO A 58 -6.32 9.48 5.06
N LYS A 59 -7.14 9.96 4.10
CA LYS A 59 -8.59 9.70 4.09
C LYS A 59 -8.92 8.22 3.82
N LEU A 60 -8.03 7.49 3.12
CA LEU A 60 -8.14 6.04 2.99
C LEU A 60 -7.77 5.35 4.30
N ALA A 61 -6.70 5.79 4.95
CA ALA A 61 -6.26 5.26 6.25
C ALA A 61 -7.38 5.42 7.30
N GLU A 62 -7.96 6.60 7.41
CA GLU A 62 -9.07 6.88 8.32
C GLU A 62 -10.30 6.00 8.03
N TRP A 63 -10.65 5.83 6.76
CA TRP A 63 -11.76 4.96 6.39
C TRP A 63 -11.48 3.49 6.76
N LEU A 64 -10.26 2.98 6.56
CA LEU A 64 -9.89 1.62 6.97
C LEU A 64 -9.95 1.45 8.49
N ASP A 65 -9.46 2.44 9.23
CA ASP A 65 -9.50 2.44 10.70
C ASP A 65 -10.94 2.39 11.23
N GLN A 66 -11.82 3.20 10.66
CA GLN A 66 -13.27 3.20 10.96
C GLN A 66 -13.95 1.86 10.63
N GLN A 67 -13.42 1.07 9.70
CA GLN A 67 -13.90 -0.29 9.41
C GLN A 67 -13.28 -1.36 10.33
N GLY A 68 -12.42 -0.99 11.29
CA GLY A 68 -11.69 -1.92 12.14
C GLY A 68 -10.62 -2.73 11.39
N VAL A 69 -10.15 -2.21 10.26
CA VAL A 69 -9.17 -2.87 9.40
C VAL A 69 -7.76 -2.35 9.71
N TYR A 70 -6.81 -3.23 9.93
CA TYR A 70 -5.41 -2.85 10.03
C TYR A 70 -4.87 -2.39 8.67
N PHE A 71 -3.91 -1.48 8.69
CA PHE A 71 -3.32 -1.00 7.45
C PHE A 71 -1.83 -0.64 7.59
N ALA A 72 -1.14 -0.69 6.44
CA ALA A 72 0.24 -0.22 6.26
C ALA A 72 0.35 0.43 4.87
N LEU A 73 0.15 1.76 4.80
CA LEU A 73 0.07 2.54 3.56
C LEU A 73 1.31 3.41 3.39
N ARG A 74 2.03 3.21 2.28
CA ARG A 74 3.25 3.98 2.00
C ARG A 74 2.92 5.42 1.64
N GLN A 75 3.54 6.35 2.35
CA GLN A 75 3.40 7.79 2.13
C GLN A 75 4.44 8.33 1.16
N LYS A 76 4.12 9.46 0.54
CA LYS A 76 5.07 10.26 -0.23
C LYS A 76 5.94 11.10 0.71
N LYS A 77 7.10 11.54 0.22
CA LYS A 77 8.06 12.34 0.99
C LYS A 77 7.56 13.73 1.40
N ASP A 78 6.55 14.23 0.71
CA ASP A 78 5.87 15.51 0.95
C ASP A 78 4.66 15.39 1.88
N PHE A 79 4.46 14.24 2.52
CA PHE A 79 3.40 14.04 3.51
C PHE A 79 3.61 14.96 4.72
N HIS A 80 2.55 15.68 5.10
CA HIS A 80 2.52 16.56 6.25
C HIS A 80 1.93 15.84 7.46
N PHE A 81 2.60 15.94 8.59
CA PHE A 81 2.15 15.36 9.85
C PHE A 81 2.41 16.27 11.04
N GLN A 82 1.65 16.10 12.10
CA GLN A 82 1.73 16.79 13.38
C GLN A 82 1.90 15.72 14.47
N GLN A 83 2.88 15.89 15.38
CA GLN A 83 3.12 14.91 16.44
C GLN A 83 2.13 15.06 17.59
N HIS A 84 1.91 16.30 18.04
CA HIS A 84 0.98 16.59 19.13
C HIS A 84 -0.04 17.63 18.67
N PRO A 85 -1.28 17.59 19.19
CA PRO A 85 -2.24 18.65 18.93
C PRO A 85 -1.66 20.02 19.30
N GLY A 86 -1.72 20.97 18.37
CA GLY A 86 -1.15 22.30 18.54
C GLY A 86 0.27 22.50 17.98
N ASP A 87 1.00 21.43 17.69
CA ASP A 87 2.30 21.55 17.01
C ASP A 87 2.14 22.06 15.57
N GLU A 88 3.19 22.62 15.01
CA GLU A 88 3.23 22.90 13.58
C GLU A 88 3.31 21.61 12.76
N TYR A 89 2.65 21.63 11.58
CA TYR A 89 2.77 20.52 10.65
C TYR A 89 4.16 20.47 10.04
N GLN A 90 4.78 19.30 10.18
CA GLN A 90 6.11 18.99 9.65
C GLN A 90 5.99 18.19 8.36
N VAL A 91 6.99 18.28 7.48
CA VAL A 91 7.08 17.51 6.23
C VAL A 91 8.09 16.40 6.38
N LEU A 92 7.77 15.20 5.91
CA LEU A 92 8.64 14.01 6.06
C LEU A 92 10.04 14.20 5.45
N LYS A 93 10.14 14.81 4.29
CA LYS A 93 11.43 15.03 3.61
C LYS A 93 12.39 15.92 4.41
N ASP A 94 11.85 16.81 5.26
CA ASP A 94 12.62 17.82 6.00
C ASP A 94 13.08 17.32 7.38
N GLN A 95 12.78 16.04 7.72
CA GLN A 95 13.12 15.43 9.01
C GLN A 95 14.58 14.94 9.12
N GLY A 96 15.40 15.15 8.11
CA GLY A 96 16.83 14.81 8.14
C GLY A 96 17.14 13.31 8.24
N PHE A 97 16.25 12.43 7.80
CA PHE A 97 16.51 10.99 7.81
C PHE A 97 17.70 10.61 6.92
N LYS A 98 18.50 9.64 7.38
CA LYS A 98 19.68 9.12 6.68
C LYS A 98 19.62 7.59 6.53
N PRO A 99 20.32 7.00 5.56
CA PRO A 99 20.42 5.54 5.44
C PRO A 99 20.90 4.89 6.73
N GLY A 100 20.19 3.86 7.19
CA GLY A 100 20.42 3.18 8.45
C GLY A 100 19.51 3.64 9.59
N MET A 101 18.79 4.75 9.44
CA MET A 101 17.88 5.25 10.47
C MET A 101 16.51 4.57 10.39
N SER A 102 15.90 4.41 11.56
CA SER A 102 14.50 4.04 11.71
C SER A 102 13.88 4.83 12.84
N LYS A 103 12.61 5.19 12.69
CA LYS A 103 11.84 5.93 13.70
C LYS A 103 10.39 5.49 13.68
N PHE A 104 9.74 5.54 14.82
CA PHE A 104 8.32 5.24 14.95
C PHE A 104 7.65 6.36 15.72
N TYR A 105 6.70 7.03 15.08
CA TYR A 105 5.90 8.08 15.70
C TYR A 105 4.54 7.48 16.03
N VAL A 106 4.06 7.76 17.23
CA VAL A 106 2.77 7.25 17.73
C VAL A 106 1.78 8.39 17.80
N GLY A 107 0.55 8.14 17.38
CA GLY A 107 -0.57 9.06 17.55
C GLY A 107 -0.49 10.35 16.72
N ILE A 108 0.22 10.33 15.58
CA ILE A 108 0.34 11.50 14.71
C ILE A 108 -0.99 11.84 14.05
N ARG A 109 -1.16 13.13 13.71
CA ARG A 109 -2.21 13.59 12.80
C ARG A 109 -1.64 13.87 11.42
N GLY A 110 -2.30 13.37 10.41
CA GLY A 110 -1.91 13.54 9.01
C GLY A 110 -2.80 14.53 8.27
N ASN A 111 -2.28 15.05 7.17
CA ASN A 111 -2.96 15.96 6.26
C ASN A 111 -3.27 17.34 6.84
N LYS A 112 -2.43 18.33 6.48
CA LYS A 112 -2.60 19.73 6.88
C LYS A 112 -4.01 20.22 6.47
N GLY A 113 -4.78 20.65 7.45
CA GLY A 113 -6.16 21.12 7.27
C GLY A 113 -7.23 20.14 7.72
N ASP A 114 -7.12 18.84 7.43
CA ASP A 114 -8.11 17.83 7.86
C ASP A 114 -7.80 17.23 9.24
N GLY A 115 -6.53 17.22 9.66
CA GLY A 115 -6.09 16.70 10.96
C GLY A 115 -6.47 15.25 11.24
N LEU A 116 -6.42 14.40 10.19
CA LEU A 116 -6.87 13.01 10.25
C LEU A 116 -6.00 12.14 11.17
N GLY A 117 -6.60 11.17 11.79
CA GLY A 117 -5.98 10.26 12.75
C GLY A 117 -6.64 10.31 14.14
N PRO A 118 -5.98 9.81 15.21
CA PRO A 118 -4.53 9.54 15.31
C PRO A 118 -4.05 8.28 14.57
N PHE A 119 -2.88 8.35 13.96
CA PHE A 119 -2.22 7.23 13.29
C PHE A 119 -0.81 7.02 13.85
N ASN A 120 -0.19 5.89 13.52
CA ASN A 120 1.24 5.69 13.72
C ASN A 120 1.97 5.85 12.38
N LEU A 121 3.22 6.29 12.43
CA LEU A 121 4.05 6.50 11.27
C LEU A 121 5.41 5.82 11.46
N ALA A 122 5.66 4.78 10.67
CA ALA A 122 6.92 4.08 10.64
C ALA A 122 7.83 4.67 9.56
N VAL A 123 9.05 5.04 9.97
CA VAL A 123 10.11 5.46 9.05
C VAL A 123 11.20 4.42 9.09
N TYR A 124 11.64 3.96 7.93
CA TYR A 124 12.72 3.01 7.81
C TYR A 124 13.55 3.27 6.56
N TRP A 125 14.83 3.53 6.75
CA TRP A 125 15.78 3.65 5.65
C TRP A 125 16.87 2.57 5.78
N LYS A 126 16.79 1.57 4.91
CA LYS A 126 17.78 0.49 4.88
C LYS A 126 19.18 1.07 4.69
N ARG A 127 20.15 0.61 5.49
CA ARG A 127 21.55 1.00 5.38
C ARG A 127 22.09 0.67 3.98
N LYS A 128 22.80 1.60 3.38
CA LYS A 128 23.50 1.35 2.11
C LYS A 128 24.73 0.48 2.36
N TYR A 129 24.91 -0.49 1.50
CA TYR A 129 26.13 -1.30 1.48
C TYR A 129 26.88 -1.05 0.16
N ARG A 130 28.17 -0.73 0.22
CA ARG A 130 29.00 -0.39 -0.94
C ARG A 130 28.32 0.60 -1.90
N LYS A 131 27.76 1.68 -1.35
CA LYS A 131 26.96 2.71 -2.06
C LYS A 131 25.65 2.18 -2.72
N LYS A 132 25.36 0.87 -2.65
CA LYS A 132 24.11 0.27 -3.16
C LYS A 132 23.05 0.23 -2.05
N GLY A 133 21.81 0.57 -2.41
CA GLY A 133 20.65 0.55 -1.50
C GLY A 133 19.54 1.44 -1.99
N PRO A 134 18.38 1.44 -1.31
CA PRO A 134 17.24 2.24 -1.71
C PRO A 134 17.58 3.74 -1.66
N LYS A 135 17.10 4.47 -2.67
CA LYS A 135 17.28 5.93 -2.77
C LYS A 135 16.51 6.67 -1.69
N ASP A 136 15.32 6.18 -1.34
CA ASP A 136 14.38 6.81 -0.41
C ASP A 136 14.05 5.89 0.76
N PRO A 137 13.73 6.45 1.94
CA PRO A 137 13.18 5.67 3.05
C PRO A 137 11.76 5.17 2.74
N TRP A 138 11.33 4.20 3.53
CA TRP A 138 9.94 3.87 3.67
C TRP A 138 9.32 4.79 4.72
N TYR A 139 8.24 5.46 4.32
CA TYR A 139 7.34 6.19 5.19
C TYR A 139 6.01 5.44 5.17
N ILE A 140 5.61 4.82 6.26
CA ILE A 140 4.44 3.93 6.31
C ILE A 140 3.48 4.43 7.37
N LEU A 141 2.33 4.94 6.92
CA LEU A 141 1.20 5.30 7.78
C LEU A 141 0.48 4.01 8.18
N THR A 142 0.15 3.84 9.47
CA THR A 142 -0.38 2.59 9.98
C THR A 142 -1.16 2.77 11.29
N ASN A 143 -2.02 1.83 11.63
CA ASN A 143 -2.60 1.67 12.97
C ASN A 143 -1.99 0.49 13.75
N LEU A 144 -0.94 -0.14 13.23
CA LEU A 144 -0.19 -1.18 13.94
C LEU A 144 0.61 -0.58 15.09
N PRO A 145 0.75 -1.30 16.23
CA PRO A 145 1.31 -0.72 17.46
C PRO A 145 2.83 -0.58 17.46
N THR A 146 3.57 -1.24 16.55
CA THR A 146 5.05 -1.23 16.61
C THR A 146 5.71 -1.13 15.25
N LEU A 147 6.91 -0.51 15.22
CA LEU A 147 7.77 -0.46 14.05
C LEU A 147 8.06 -1.87 13.48
N LYS A 148 8.39 -2.83 14.37
CA LYS A 148 8.76 -4.20 13.98
C LYS A 148 7.62 -4.89 13.22
N GLN A 149 6.40 -4.80 13.74
CA GLN A 149 5.21 -5.36 13.09
C GLN A 149 4.93 -4.68 11.75
N THR A 150 4.95 -3.34 11.71
CA THR A 150 4.73 -2.56 10.50
C THR A 150 5.70 -2.98 9.40
N LEU A 151 7.00 -3.05 9.71
CA LEU A 151 8.02 -3.42 8.74
C LEU A 151 7.92 -4.89 8.30
N LYS A 152 7.60 -5.81 9.22
CA LYS A 152 7.38 -7.22 8.88
C LYS A 152 6.26 -7.35 7.87
N ILE A 153 5.13 -6.71 8.14
CA ILE A 153 3.94 -6.76 7.28
C ILE A 153 4.17 -6.04 5.96
N TYR A 154 4.74 -4.84 5.98
CA TYR A 154 4.96 -4.09 4.75
C TYR A 154 5.91 -4.80 3.76
N ARG A 155 6.82 -5.64 4.24
CA ARG A 155 7.68 -6.48 3.39
C ARG A 155 6.90 -7.53 2.59
N CYS A 156 5.75 -7.97 3.09
CA CYS A 156 4.89 -8.93 2.38
C CYS A 156 4.38 -8.37 1.03
N ARG A 157 4.42 -7.05 0.83
CA ARG A 157 4.10 -6.40 -0.44
C ARG A 157 4.95 -6.90 -1.61
N TRP A 158 6.13 -7.45 -1.34
CA TRP A 158 7.00 -8.03 -2.37
C TRP A 158 6.32 -9.14 -3.19
N GLY A 159 5.46 -9.93 -2.58
CA GLY A 159 4.68 -10.96 -3.29
C GLY A 159 3.77 -10.39 -4.38
N ILE A 160 3.20 -9.20 -4.15
CA ILE A 160 2.37 -8.49 -5.13
C ILE A 160 3.21 -8.05 -6.34
N GLU A 161 4.40 -7.50 -6.08
CA GLU A 161 5.30 -7.08 -7.17
C GLU A 161 5.76 -8.26 -8.00
N GLN A 162 6.03 -9.40 -7.38
CA GLN A 162 6.41 -10.61 -8.08
C GLN A 162 5.26 -11.12 -8.97
N PHE A 163 4.03 -11.19 -8.45
CA PHE A 163 2.86 -11.56 -9.23
C PHE A 163 2.69 -10.66 -10.47
N PHE A 164 2.75 -9.33 -10.30
CA PHE A 164 2.63 -8.41 -11.44
C PHE A 164 3.79 -8.55 -12.43
N LYS A 165 5.01 -8.83 -11.96
CA LYS A 165 6.15 -9.10 -12.82
C LYS A 165 5.90 -10.36 -13.67
N ASP A 166 5.40 -11.42 -13.07
CA ASP A 166 5.10 -12.66 -13.76
C ASP A 166 3.99 -12.45 -14.80
N CYS A 167 2.96 -11.66 -14.47
CA CYS A 167 1.91 -11.27 -15.43
C CYS A 167 2.45 -10.45 -16.62
N LYS A 168 3.43 -9.56 -16.39
CA LYS A 168 3.94 -8.66 -17.44
C LYS A 168 5.04 -9.29 -18.30
N THR A 169 6.09 -9.79 -17.66
CA THR A 169 7.32 -10.22 -18.35
C THR A 169 7.73 -11.66 -18.04
N GLY A 170 7.14 -12.27 -17.02
CA GLY A 170 7.50 -13.61 -16.52
C GLY A 170 6.87 -14.80 -17.27
N GLY A 171 6.28 -14.58 -18.45
CA GLY A 171 5.71 -15.65 -19.29
C GLY A 171 4.30 -15.38 -19.80
N TYR A 172 3.51 -14.55 -19.13
CA TYR A 172 2.13 -14.29 -19.55
C TYR A 172 1.98 -13.10 -20.52
N HIS A 173 2.94 -12.18 -20.58
CA HIS A 173 3.02 -11.04 -21.52
C HIS A 173 1.71 -10.27 -21.72
N LEU A 174 0.95 -10.04 -20.63
CA LEU A 174 -0.38 -9.42 -20.70
C LEU A 174 -0.41 -8.05 -21.39
N GLU A 175 0.67 -7.25 -21.24
CA GLU A 175 0.75 -5.92 -21.83
C GLU A 175 0.87 -5.95 -23.36
N ASP A 176 1.42 -7.04 -23.93
CA ASP A 176 1.66 -7.19 -25.37
C ASP A 176 0.47 -7.78 -26.12
N THR A 177 -0.54 -8.26 -25.41
CA THR A 177 -1.67 -9.00 -26.02
C THR A 177 -2.57 -8.14 -26.90
N LYS A 178 -2.59 -6.81 -26.72
CA LYS A 178 -3.44 -5.85 -27.49
C LYS A 178 -4.90 -6.26 -27.62
N VAL A 179 -5.42 -7.03 -26.68
CA VAL A 179 -6.79 -7.52 -26.67
C VAL A 179 -7.74 -6.46 -26.09
N ASN A 180 -9.04 -6.58 -26.42
CA ASN A 180 -10.05 -5.72 -25.79
C ASN A 180 -10.27 -6.09 -24.31
N ASP A 181 -10.94 -5.20 -23.56
CA ASP A 181 -11.15 -5.31 -22.12
C ASP A 181 -11.75 -6.65 -21.67
N ARG A 182 -12.72 -7.17 -22.43
CA ARG A 182 -13.38 -8.45 -22.12
C ARG A 182 -12.40 -9.63 -22.22
N ARG A 183 -11.60 -9.68 -23.28
CA ARG A 183 -10.56 -10.71 -23.47
C ARG A 183 -9.43 -10.55 -22.46
N PHE A 184 -9.07 -9.32 -22.15
CA PHE A 184 -8.07 -9.03 -21.13
C PHE A 184 -8.50 -9.59 -19.75
N LEU A 185 -9.73 -9.32 -19.31
CA LEU A 185 -10.26 -9.87 -18.07
C LEU A 185 -10.32 -11.41 -18.08
N ALA A 186 -10.68 -12.03 -19.21
CA ALA A 186 -10.65 -13.48 -19.34
C ALA A 186 -9.24 -14.05 -19.19
N LEU A 187 -8.23 -13.43 -19.79
CA LEU A 187 -6.82 -13.79 -19.59
C LEU A 187 -6.37 -13.65 -18.14
N VAL A 188 -6.77 -12.58 -17.45
CA VAL A 188 -6.49 -12.41 -16.03
C VAL A 188 -7.07 -13.57 -15.22
N VAL A 189 -8.31 -14.01 -15.48
CA VAL A 189 -8.91 -15.18 -14.81
C VAL A 189 -8.08 -16.44 -15.04
N VAL A 190 -7.67 -16.72 -16.28
CA VAL A 190 -6.85 -17.90 -16.62
C VAL A 190 -5.51 -17.86 -15.88
N ILE A 191 -4.85 -16.70 -15.85
CA ILE A 191 -3.57 -16.53 -15.11
C ILE A 191 -3.78 -16.75 -13.62
N VAL A 192 -4.83 -16.19 -13.05
CA VAL A 192 -5.16 -16.37 -11.63
C VAL A 192 -5.32 -17.84 -11.29
N LEU A 193 -6.07 -18.60 -12.12
CA LEU A 193 -6.25 -20.05 -11.94
C LEU A 193 -4.94 -20.84 -12.10
N ALA A 194 -4.08 -20.42 -13.01
CA ALA A 194 -2.78 -21.07 -13.20
C ALA A 194 -1.76 -20.74 -12.10
N TYR A 195 -1.94 -19.61 -11.44
CA TYR A 195 -1.03 -19.12 -10.38
C TYR A 195 -1.44 -19.62 -8.97
N SER A 196 -2.70 -20.05 -8.80
CA SER A 196 -3.26 -20.52 -7.52
C SER A 196 -2.97 -21.99 -7.27
#